data_325d6f5968451caeaf46e4f01ea5b884
#
_entry.id   325d6f5968451caeaf46e4f01ea5b884
#
_cell.length_a   1.000
_cell.length_b   1.000
_cell.length_c   1.000
_cell.angle_alpha   90.00
_cell.angle_beta   90.00
_cell.angle_gamma   90.00
#
_symmetry.space_group_name_H-M   'P 1'
#
loop_
_entity.id
_entity.type
_entity.pdbx_description
1 polymer ?
#
loop_
_entity_poly.entity_id
_entity_poly.type
_entity_poly.pdbx_seq_one_letter_code
_entity_poly.pdbx_strand_id
1 'polypeptide(L)'
;VWQESYPEDDRRLVEKCQKGDPLAFEELVRKYQQTVFNLAYHYVGYRNEVEDVAQKIFTKVYFSLPKFDLQRPFFPWLYRIAVNQCYDELRRIRRQKTHTFTELNLEETSSIENLLRQNETPPVPDDDRQEKQALLRKMLDQLPDQQRMAIVLRDLEAIPYSKIAEILKCSEQAARLKVFRARARLKTLVEKALRK
;
A
#
# COMPACT_ATOMS: atom_id res chain seq x y z
N VAL A 1 12.19 -5.27 -2.54
CA VAL A 1 13.50 -5.05 -3.19
C VAL A 1 13.22 -4.35 -4.51
N TRP A 2 13.64 -3.08 -4.64
CA TRP A 2 13.60 -2.33 -5.89
C TRP A 2 14.44 -3.09 -6.92
N GLN A 3 13.80 -3.78 -7.85
CA GLN A 3 14.44 -4.21 -9.09
C GLN A 3 14.33 -3.05 -10.07
N GLU A 4 15.46 -2.59 -10.59
CA GLU A 4 15.47 -1.75 -11.78
C GLU A 4 14.84 -2.58 -12.89
N SER A 5 13.54 -2.37 -13.09
CA SER A 5 12.84 -2.89 -14.25
C SER A 5 13.54 -2.31 -15.47
N TYR A 6 14.00 -3.15 -16.37
CA TYR A 6 14.63 -2.70 -17.60
C TYR A 6 13.64 -1.82 -18.37
N PRO A 7 13.89 -0.51 -18.51
CA PRO A 7 12.89 0.42 -19.05
C PRO A 7 12.43 0.05 -20.47
N GLU A 8 13.28 -0.64 -21.23
CA GLU A 8 12.97 -1.08 -22.60
C GLU A 8 11.97 -2.23 -22.64
N ASP A 9 12.06 -3.21 -21.73
CA ASP A 9 11.12 -4.32 -21.69
C ASP A 9 9.71 -3.86 -21.34
N ASP A 10 9.58 -2.97 -20.36
CA ASP A 10 8.29 -2.40 -19.98
C ASP A 10 7.68 -1.60 -21.13
N ARG A 11 8.49 -0.76 -21.78
CA ARG A 11 8.05 0.05 -22.92
C ARG A 11 7.52 -0.82 -24.04
N ARG A 12 8.23 -1.91 -24.37
CA ARG A 12 7.82 -2.86 -25.40
C ARG A 12 6.52 -3.58 -25.05
N LEU A 13 6.36 -4.02 -23.79
CA LEU A 13 5.13 -4.68 -23.33
C LEU A 13 3.95 -3.70 -23.36
N VAL A 14 4.15 -2.49 -22.85
CA VAL A 14 3.11 -1.45 -22.86
C VAL A 14 2.68 -1.09 -24.29
N GLU A 15 3.64 -0.96 -25.21
CA GLU A 15 3.34 -0.70 -26.63
C GLU A 15 2.49 -1.82 -27.26
N LYS A 16 2.80 -3.09 -26.97
CA LYS A 16 1.99 -4.23 -27.40
C LYS A 16 0.59 -4.19 -26.79
N CYS A 17 0.48 -3.89 -25.50
CA CYS A 17 -0.82 -3.73 -24.85
C CYS A 17 -1.66 -2.62 -25.50
N GLN A 18 -1.05 -1.48 -25.85
CA GLN A 18 -1.74 -0.39 -26.54
C GLN A 18 -2.24 -0.79 -27.94
N LYS A 19 -1.57 -1.75 -28.57
CA LYS A 19 -1.98 -2.36 -29.85
C LYS A 19 -3.04 -3.48 -29.69
N GLY A 20 -3.48 -3.74 -28.44
CA GLY A 20 -4.55 -4.69 -28.15
C GLY A 20 -4.06 -6.12 -27.92
N ASP A 21 -2.77 -6.36 -27.66
CA ASP A 21 -2.24 -7.69 -27.34
C ASP A 21 -2.55 -8.07 -25.87
N PRO A 22 -3.46 -9.03 -25.62
CA PRO A 22 -3.83 -9.41 -24.26
C PRO A 22 -2.70 -10.18 -23.54
N LEU A 23 -1.84 -10.90 -24.25
CA LEU A 23 -0.74 -11.66 -23.67
C LEU A 23 0.33 -10.72 -23.10
N ALA A 24 0.54 -9.58 -23.75
CA ALA A 24 1.46 -8.55 -23.23
C ALA A 24 0.97 -7.95 -21.91
N PHE A 25 -0.33 -7.80 -21.71
CA PHE A 25 -0.88 -7.35 -20.43
C PHE A 25 -0.73 -8.43 -19.35
N GLU A 26 -0.98 -9.67 -19.68
CA GLU A 26 -0.76 -10.79 -18.75
C GLU A 26 0.70 -10.86 -18.28
N GLU A 27 1.66 -10.62 -19.19
CA GLU A 27 3.08 -10.56 -18.84
C GLU A 27 3.41 -9.40 -17.92
N LEU A 28 2.83 -8.20 -18.14
CA LEU A 28 2.94 -7.06 -17.22
C LEU A 28 2.37 -7.41 -15.84
N VAL A 29 1.19 -8.04 -15.78
CA VAL A 29 0.59 -8.47 -14.52
C VAL A 29 1.52 -9.44 -13.81
N ARG A 30 2.01 -10.48 -14.49
CA ARG A 30 2.94 -11.46 -13.91
C ARG A 30 4.22 -10.83 -13.38
N LYS A 31 4.75 -9.84 -14.09
CA LYS A 31 5.96 -9.11 -13.68
C LYS A 31 5.75 -8.29 -12.40
N TYR A 32 4.59 -7.64 -12.26
CA TYR A 32 4.35 -6.66 -11.20
C TYR A 32 3.41 -7.14 -10.09
N GLN A 33 2.78 -8.30 -10.22
CA GLN A 33 1.80 -8.79 -9.24
C GLN A 33 2.37 -8.82 -7.82
N GLN A 34 3.57 -9.38 -7.61
CA GLN A 34 4.16 -9.48 -6.28
C GLN A 34 4.39 -8.10 -5.65
N THR A 35 4.87 -7.14 -6.44
CA THR A 35 5.07 -5.76 -5.99
C THR A 35 3.76 -5.10 -5.60
N VAL A 36 2.71 -5.28 -6.42
CA VAL A 36 1.38 -4.74 -6.14
C VAL A 36 0.75 -5.41 -4.91
N PHE A 37 0.89 -6.73 -4.77
CA PHE A 37 0.43 -7.46 -3.59
C PHE A 37 1.13 -7.00 -2.31
N ASN A 38 2.46 -6.89 -2.31
CA ASN A 38 3.22 -6.41 -1.16
C ASN A 38 2.76 -5.01 -0.76
N LEU A 39 2.61 -4.12 -1.75
CA LEU A 39 2.13 -2.77 -1.49
C LEU A 39 0.73 -2.78 -0.86
N ALA A 40 -0.22 -3.47 -1.47
CA ALA A 40 -1.58 -3.58 -0.96
C ALA A 40 -1.59 -4.16 0.47
N TYR A 41 -0.80 -5.20 0.73
CA TYR A 41 -0.67 -5.81 2.05
C TYR A 41 -0.19 -4.81 3.12
N HIS A 42 0.81 -3.99 2.82
CA HIS A 42 1.30 -2.96 3.76
C HIS A 42 0.29 -1.86 4.07
N TYR A 43 -0.69 -1.64 3.18
CA TYR A 43 -1.71 -0.63 3.37
C TYR A 43 -3.00 -1.19 3.97
N VAL A 44 -3.53 -2.28 3.44
CA VAL A 44 -4.87 -2.80 3.79
C VAL A 44 -4.79 -3.87 4.87
N GLY A 45 -3.79 -4.73 4.81
CA GLY A 45 -3.42 -5.61 5.92
C GLY A 45 -4.14 -6.96 5.98
N TYR A 46 -5.31 -7.13 5.38
CA TYR A 46 -6.05 -8.40 5.40
C TYR A 46 -5.96 -9.10 4.06
N ARG A 47 -5.73 -10.42 4.06
CA ARG A 47 -5.42 -11.18 2.85
C ARG A 47 -6.52 -11.10 1.78
N ASN A 48 -7.77 -11.26 2.14
CA ASN A 48 -8.89 -11.19 1.20
C ASN A 48 -9.05 -9.79 0.58
N GLU A 49 -8.85 -8.73 1.38
CA GLU A 49 -8.90 -7.35 0.90
C GLU A 49 -7.70 -7.01 0.00
N VAL A 50 -6.53 -7.65 0.21
CA VAL A 50 -5.33 -7.45 -0.62
C VAL A 50 -5.56 -7.91 -2.05
N GLU A 51 -6.19 -9.07 -2.25
CA GLU A 51 -6.52 -9.61 -3.57
C GLU A 51 -7.47 -8.69 -4.31
N ASP A 52 -8.54 -8.24 -3.65
CA ASP A 52 -9.50 -7.29 -4.21
C ASP A 52 -8.86 -5.95 -4.61
N VAL A 53 -7.97 -5.44 -3.76
CA VAL A 53 -7.25 -4.19 -4.03
C VAL A 53 -6.27 -4.37 -5.19
N ALA A 54 -5.54 -5.48 -5.25
CA ALA A 54 -4.64 -5.77 -6.35
C ALA A 54 -5.40 -5.91 -7.68
N GLN A 55 -6.54 -6.58 -7.68
CA GLN A 55 -7.42 -6.68 -8.85
C GLN A 55 -7.92 -5.30 -9.30
N LYS A 56 -8.37 -4.45 -8.38
CA LYS A 56 -8.79 -3.06 -8.68
C LYS A 56 -7.64 -2.24 -9.27
N ILE A 57 -6.42 -2.43 -8.77
CA ILE A 57 -5.22 -1.77 -9.30
C ILE A 57 -4.98 -2.17 -10.75
N PHE A 58 -4.89 -3.47 -11.03
CA PHE A 58 -4.64 -3.96 -12.39
C PHE A 58 -5.78 -3.60 -13.35
N THR A 59 -7.02 -3.60 -12.90
CA THR A 59 -8.16 -3.12 -13.68
C THR A 59 -8.00 -1.64 -14.06
N LYS A 60 -7.63 -0.78 -13.10
CA LYS A 60 -7.34 0.64 -13.40
C LYS A 60 -6.16 0.81 -14.34
N VAL A 61 -5.11 0.00 -14.19
CA VAL A 61 -3.96 -0.01 -15.09
C VAL A 61 -4.41 -0.36 -16.49
N TYR A 62 -5.16 -1.44 -16.69
CA TYR A 62 -5.67 -1.88 -17.98
C TYR A 62 -6.43 -0.79 -18.73
N PHE A 63 -7.40 -0.16 -18.07
CA PHE A 63 -8.20 0.90 -18.69
C PHE A 63 -7.45 2.22 -18.90
N SER A 64 -6.36 2.45 -18.16
CA SER A 64 -5.56 3.67 -18.29
C SER A 64 -4.39 3.52 -19.28
N LEU A 65 -4.01 2.28 -19.57
CA LEU A 65 -2.84 1.95 -20.40
C LEU A 65 -2.90 2.53 -21.83
N PRO A 66 -4.08 2.55 -22.51
CA PRO A 66 -4.17 3.14 -23.85
C PRO A 66 -3.78 4.63 -23.94
N LYS A 67 -3.87 5.35 -22.80
CA LYS A 67 -3.52 6.78 -22.70
C LYS A 67 -2.15 7.01 -22.05
N PHE A 68 -1.41 5.93 -21.76
CA PHE A 68 -0.09 6.07 -21.15
C PHE A 68 0.92 6.60 -22.15
N ASP A 69 1.72 7.56 -21.71
CA ASP A 69 2.80 8.16 -22.48
C ASP A 69 4.04 7.28 -22.44
N LEU A 70 4.40 6.65 -23.57
CA LEU A 70 5.56 5.77 -23.71
C LEU A 70 6.91 6.47 -23.49
N GLN A 71 6.95 7.81 -23.43
CA GLN A 71 8.16 8.55 -23.07
C GLN A 71 8.43 8.56 -21.57
N ARG A 72 7.47 8.10 -20.77
CA ARG A 72 7.60 8.04 -19.31
C ARG A 72 7.91 6.63 -18.83
N PRO A 73 8.65 6.49 -17.73
CA PRO A 73 8.88 5.18 -17.14
C PRO A 73 7.57 4.58 -16.61
N PHE A 74 7.30 3.32 -16.99
CA PHE A 74 6.05 2.62 -16.64
C PHE A 74 5.91 2.38 -15.14
N PHE A 75 6.97 1.92 -14.49
CA PHE A 75 6.95 1.56 -13.06
C PHE A 75 6.47 2.69 -12.13
N PRO A 76 6.98 3.93 -12.18
CA PRO A 76 6.47 5.02 -11.35
C PRO A 76 5.00 5.35 -11.62
N TRP A 77 4.55 5.17 -12.86
CA TRP A 77 3.15 5.38 -13.22
C TRP A 77 2.25 4.29 -12.65
N LEU A 78 2.61 3.01 -12.79
CA LEU A 78 1.93 1.88 -12.17
C LEU A 78 1.86 2.05 -10.64
N TYR A 79 2.99 2.35 -10.04
CA TYR A 79 3.09 2.51 -8.59
C TYR A 79 2.20 3.63 -8.07
N ARG A 80 2.08 4.73 -8.81
CA ARG A 80 1.17 5.82 -8.46
C ARG A 80 -0.30 5.38 -8.49
N ILE A 81 -0.69 4.59 -9.48
CA ILE A 81 -2.05 4.03 -9.53
C ILE A 81 -2.27 3.12 -8.31
N ALA A 82 -1.32 2.24 -8.03
CA ALA A 82 -1.40 1.31 -6.91
C ALA A 82 -1.50 2.03 -5.56
N VAL A 83 -0.62 3.00 -5.30
CA VAL A 83 -0.62 3.81 -4.08
C VAL A 83 -1.94 4.57 -3.91
N ASN A 84 -2.45 5.20 -4.97
CA ASN A 84 -3.71 5.92 -4.91
C ASN A 84 -4.88 4.98 -4.61
N GLN A 85 -4.92 3.79 -5.21
CA GLN A 85 -5.95 2.79 -4.93
C GLN A 85 -5.90 2.29 -3.49
N CYS A 86 -4.72 1.99 -2.97
CA CYS A 86 -4.54 1.62 -1.57
C CYS A 86 -5.02 2.73 -0.62
N TYR A 87 -4.77 3.98 -0.99
CA TYR A 87 -5.19 5.15 -0.24
C TYR A 87 -6.71 5.33 -0.21
N ASP A 88 -7.36 5.17 -1.38
CA ASP A 88 -8.81 5.23 -1.49
C ASP A 88 -9.46 4.14 -0.63
N GLU A 89 -8.87 2.94 -0.62
CA GLU A 89 -9.33 1.82 0.19
C GLU A 89 -9.18 2.07 1.69
N LEU A 90 -8.03 2.61 2.12
CA LEU A 90 -7.85 3.02 3.51
C LEU A 90 -8.87 4.05 3.96
N ARG A 91 -9.17 5.04 3.12
CA ARG A 91 -10.20 6.04 3.41
C ARG A 91 -11.58 5.40 3.53
N ARG A 92 -11.89 4.43 2.66
CA ARG A 92 -13.14 3.67 2.70
C ARG A 92 -13.27 2.91 4.02
N ILE A 93 -12.25 2.15 4.42
CA ILE A 93 -12.22 1.39 5.67
C ILE A 93 -12.38 2.32 6.89
N ARG A 94 -11.68 3.45 6.91
CA ARG A 94 -11.80 4.42 8.01
C ARG A 94 -13.20 5.02 8.11
N ARG A 95 -13.83 5.37 6.99
CA ARG A 95 -15.21 5.89 6.99
C ARG A 95 -16.20 4.85 7.49
N GLN A 96 -16.08 3.61 7.07
CA GLN A 96 -16.95 2.53 7.55
C GLN A 96 -16.84 2.36 9.06
N LYS A 97 -15.62 2.33 9.61
CA LYS A 97 -15.39 2.27 11.06
C LYS A 97 -16.01 3.46 11.79
N THR A 98 -15.93 4.67 11.23
CA THR A 98 -16.51 5.88 11.86
C THR A 98 -18.05 5.83 11.85
N HIS A 99 -18.67 5.36 10.76
CA HIS A 99 -20.14 5.20 10.71
C HIS A 99 -20.63 4.14 11.70
N THR A 100 -19.95 3.01 11.80
CA THR A 100 -20.28 1.96 12.76
C THR A 100 -20.20 2.46 14.21
N PHE A 101 -19.20 3.31 14.53
CA PHE A 101 -19.07 3.90 15.87
C PHE A 101 -20.15 4.94 16.19
N THR A 102 -20.72 5.60 15.19
CA THR A 102 -21.76 6.63 15.42
C THR A 102 -23.14 6.01 15.61
N GLU A 103 -23.36 4.80 15.09
CA GLU A 103 -24.62 4.06 15.20
C GLU A 103 -24.71 3.14 16.44
N LEU A 104 -23.58 2.88 17.10
CA LEU A 104 -23.51 2.00 18.28
C LEU A 104 -23.58 2.83 19.54
N ASN A 105 -24.62 2.59 20.35
CA ASN A 105 -24.76 3.12 21.71
C ASN A 105 -23.60 2.63 22.59
N LEU A 106 -23.19 3.49 23.55
CA LEU A 106 -22.06 3.30 24.47
C LEU A 106 -22.07 1.97 25.27
N GLU A 107 -23.21 1.29 25.37
CA GLU A 107 -23.36 0.01 26.07
C GLU A 107 -22.86 -1.21 25.25
N GLU A 108 -22.72 -1.10 23.95
CA GLU A 108 -22.26 -2.18 23.08
C GLU A 108 -20.73 -2.19 22.84
N THR A 109 -20.03 -1.17 23.30
CA THR A 109 -18.57 -1.01 23.06
C THR A 109 -17.75 -2.15 23.67
N SER A 110 -18.17 -2.68 24.82
CA SER A 110 -17.52 -3.82 25.48
C SER A 110 -17.73 -5.14 24.74
N SER A 111 -18.88 -5.31 24.09
CA SER A 111 -19.20 -6.50 23.29
C SER A 111 -18.41 -6.51 21.97
N ILE A 112 -18.13 -5.35 21.39
CA ILE A 112 -17.35 -5.21 20.14
C ILE A 112 -15.86 -5.45 20.39
N GLU A 113 -15.32 -4.99 21.51
CA GLU A 113 -13.93 -5.35 21.88
C GLU A 113 -13.75 -6.85 22.03
N ASN A 114 -14.75 -7.56 22.58
CA ASN A 114 -14.75 -9.02 22.69
C ASN A 114 -14.94 -9.72 21.33
N LEU A 115 -15.76 -9.17 20.41
CA LEU A 115 -15.94 -9.69 19.05
C LEU A 115 -14.69 -9.45 18.18
N LEU A 116 -14.00 -8.33 18.36
CA LEU A 116 -12.72 -8.05 17.69
C LEU A 116 -11.60 -8.98 18.19
N ARG A 117 -11.66 -9.43 19.44
CA ARG A 117 -10.76 -10.45 19.98
C ARG A 117 -11.10 -11.88 19.50
N GLN A 118 -12.36 -12.16 19.17
CA GLN A 118 -12.81 -13.49 18.73
C GLN A 118 -12.64 -13.73 17.23
N ASN A 119 -12.42 -12.69 16.41
CA ASN A 119 -12.13 -12.82 14.96
C ASN A 119 -10.63 -12.97 14.65
N GLU A 120 -9.81 -13.29 15.65
CA GLU A 120 -8.46 -13.77 15.43
C GLU A 120 -8.56 -15.22 14.92
N THR A 121 -8.42 -15.40 13.61
CA THR A 121 -8.20 -16.72 13.00
C THR A 121 -7.03 -17.40 13.70
N PRO A 122 -7.13 -18.74 13.99
CA PRO A 122 -6.10 -19.44 14.74
C PRO A 122 -4.74 -19.35 14.02
N PRO A 123 -3.65 -19.18 14.79
CA PRO A 123 -2.32 -18.95 14.24
C PRO A 123 -1.77 -20.22 13.58
N VAL A 124 -1.29 -20.07 12.35
CA VAL A 124 -0.34 -21.00 11.76
C VAL A 124 1.02 -20.70 12.40
N PRO A 125 1.84 -21.71 12.78
CA PRO A 125 3.01 -21.54 13.63
C PRO A 125 4.16 -20.83 12.93
N ASP A 126 4.16 -19.52 13.04
CA ASP A 126 5.30 -18.59 13.03
C ASP A 126 4.87 -17.32 13.80
N ASP A 127 4.58 -17.52 15.07
CA ASP A 127 3.86 -16.61 15.96
C ASP A 127 4.55 -15.24 16.09
N ASP A 128 5.87 -15.25 16.25
CA ASP A 128 6.68 -14.04 16.48
C ASP A 128 6.71 -13.09 15.25
N ARG A 129 6.64 -13.63 14.05
CA ARG A 129 6.66 -12.82 12.81
C ARG A 129 5.31 -12.15 12.54
N GLN A 130 4.21 -12.85 12.83
CA GLN A 130 2.86 -12.31 12.65
C GLN A 130 2.56 -11.22 13.66
N GLU A 131 2.96 -11.41 14.92
CA GLU A 131 2.80 -10.38 15.96
C GLU A 131 3.60 -9.11 15.64
N LYS A 132 4.85 -9.26 15.20
CA LYS A 132 5.69 -8.13 14.77
C LYS A 132 5.08 -7.37 13.59
N GLN A 133 4.50 -8.11 12.62
CA GLN A 133 3.82 -7.50 11.48
C GLN A 133 2.53 -6.78 11.90
N ALA A 134 1.74 -7.36 12.80
CA ALA A 134 0.53 -6.73 13.33
C ALA A 134 0.86 -5.45 14.12
N LEU A 135 1.92 -5.49 14.93
CA LEU A 135 2.41 -4.34 15.66
C LEU A 135 2.88 -3.22 14.71
N LEU A 136 3.68 -3.57 13.70
CA LEU A 136 4.12 -2.62 12.68
C LEU A 136 2.93 -1.95 11.98
N ARG A 137 1.89 -2.71 11.63
CA ARG A 137 0.66 -2.14 11.04
C ARG A 137 -0.03 -1.17 11.98
N LYS A 138 -0.26 -1.56 13.25
CA LYS A 138 -0.86 -0.68 14.25
C LYS A 138 -0.10 0.64 14.39
N MET A 139 1.23 0.61 14.28
CA MET A 139 2.08 1.80 14.31
C MET A 139 1.96 2.62 13.02
N LEU A 140 1.96 1.97 11.85
CA LEU A 140 1.79 2.64 10.57
C LEU A 140 0.40 3.29 10.45
N ASP A 141 -0.64 2.70 11.02
CA ASP A 141 -2.01 3.23 11.05
C ASP A 141 -2.13 4.56 11.83
N GLN A 142 -1.21 4.81 12.76
CA GLN A 142 -1.16 6.05 13.54
C GLN A 142 -0.43 7.20 12.83
N LEU A 143 0.18 6.92 11.66
CA LEU A 143 0.81 7.94 10.84
C LEU A 143 -0.23 8.68 9.99
N PRO A 144 -0.05 9.99 9.75
CA PRO A 144 -0.75 10.68 8.67
C PRO A 144 -0.48 9.97 7.34
N ASP A 145 -1.51 9.87 6.53
CA ASP A 145 -1.48 9.07 5.30
C ASP A 145 -0.27 9.34 4.39
N GLN A 146 0.08 10.61 4.15
CA GLN A 146 1.25 10.95 3.32
C GLN A 146 2.60 10.55 3.95
N GLN A 147 2.68 10.55 5.27
CA GLN A 147 3.88 10.08 5.97
C GLN A 147 3.97 8.56 5.90
N ARG A 148 2.85 7.87 6.10
CA ARG A 148 2.75 6.41 5.94
C ARG A 148 3.16 5.99 4.52
N MET A 149 2.64 6.66 3.49
CA MET A 149 3.03 6.39 2.10
C MET A 149 4.54 6.55 1.90
N ALA A 150 5.09 7.68 2.34
CA ALA A 150 6.49 7.97 2.12
C ALA A 150 7.43 6.97 2.80
N ILE A 151 7.11 6.54 4.03
CA ILE A 151 7.94 5.59 4.79
C ILE A 151 7.83 4.17 4.23
N VAL A 152 6.64 3.72 3.82
CA VAL A 152 6.45 2.42 3.17
C VAL A 152 7.25 2.37 1.87
N LEU A 153 7.12 3.38 1.01
CA LEU A 153 7.87 3.46 -0.24
C LEU A 153 9.39 3.47 0.00
N ARG A 154 9.87 4.17 1.03
CA ARG A 154 11.31 4.29 1.29
C ARG A 154 11.89 3.11 2.03
N ASP A 155 11.28 2.70 3.14
CA ASP A 155 11.89 1.79 4.12
C ASP A 155 11.49 0.33 3.89
N LEU A 156 10.31 0.05 3.35
CA LEU A 156 9.87 -1.31 3.04
C LEU A 156 10.16 -1.67 1.58
N GLU A 157 9.93 -0.75 0.64
CA GLU A 157 10.11 -1.00 -0.79
C GLU A 157 11.46 -0.48 -1.33
N ALA A 158 12.26 0.19 -0.50
CA ALA A 158 13.59 0.72 -0.84
C ALA A 158 13.61 1.69 -2.04
N ILE A 159 12.49 2.38 -2.34
CA ILE A 159 12.37 3.29 -3.49
C ILE A 159 13.22 4.54 -3.29
N PRO A 160 13.98 5.01 -4.31
CA PRO A 160 14.74 6.26 -4.23
C PRO A 160 13.84 7.49 -4.03
N TYR A 161 14.33 8.51 -3.31
CA TYR A 161 13.56 9.72 -3.02
C TYR A 161 13.07 10.46 -4.25
N SER A 162 13.85 10.49 -5.32
CA SER A 162 13.45 11.06 -6.61
C SER A 162 12.18 10.40 -7.15
N LYS A 163 12.10 9.06 -7.09
CA LYS A 163 10.92 8.31 -7.52
C LYS A 163 9.74 8.43 -6.56
N ILE A 164 9.99 8.51 -5.26
CA ILE A 164 8.95 8.82 -4.27
C ILE A 164 8.34 10.20 -4.55
N ALA A 165 9.15 11.18 -4.90
CA ALA A 165 8.70 12.52 -5.28
C ALA A 165 7.77 12.49 -6.50
N GLU A 166 8.11 11.72 -7.55
CA GLU A 166 7.27 11.50 -8.72
C GLU A 166 5.93 10.83 -8.36
N ILE A 167 5.97 9.76 -7.55
CA ILE A 167 4.79 9.00 -7.10
C ILE A 167 3.85 9.90 -6.29
N LEU A 168 4.39 10.63 -5.31
CA LEU A 168 3.63 11.47 -4.39
C LEU A 168 3.34 12.88 -4.92
N LYS A 169 3.77 13.22 -6.15
CA LYS A 169 3.64 14.54 -6.76
C LYS A 169 4.15 15.68 -5.86
N CYS A 170 5.35 15.54 -5.34
CA CYS A 170 5.98 16.53 -4.48
C CYS A 170 7.46 16.70 -4.85
N SER A 171 8.16 17.69 -4.25
CA SER A 171 9.60 17.79 -4.40
C SER A 171 10.33 16.66 -3.66
N GLU A 172 11.56 16.34 -4.08
CA GLU A 172 12.37 15.34 -3.39
C GLU A 172 12.64 15.73 -1.94
N GLN A 173 12.85 17.00 -1.68
CA GLN A 173 13.01 17.53 -0.31
C GLN A 173 11.76 17.29 0.53
N ALA A 174 10.57 17.51 -0.04
CA ALA A 174 9.30 17.22 0.65
C ALA A 174 9.12 15.72 0.91
N ALA A 175 9.54 14.85 -0.02
CA ALA A 175 9.52 13.40 0.19
C ALA A 175 10.47 13.00 1.34
N ARG A 176 11.70 13.52 1.38
CA ARG A 176 12.66 13.31 2.48
C ARG A 176 12.08 13.76 3.83
N LEU A 177 11.47 14.94 3.87
CA LEU A 177 10.85 15.47 5.09
C LEU A 177 9.69 14.60 5.58
N LYS A 178 8.85 14.09 4.66
CA LYS A 178 7.76 13.16 5.02
C LYS A 178 8.30 11.88 5.68
N VAL A 179 9.34 11.27 5.11
CA VAL A 179 9.98 10.08 5.67
C VAL A 179 10.61 10.39 7.03
N PHE A 180 11.33 11.50 7.14
CA PHE A 180 11.93 11.93 8.41
C PHE A 180 10.87 12.08 9.52
N ARG A 181 9.76 12.79 9.25
CA ARG A 181 8.66 12.96 10.20
C ARG A 181 7.98 11.65 10.56
N ALA A 182 7.82 10.75 9.59
CA ALA A 182 7.27 9.42 9.81
C ALA A 182 8.14 8.61 10.77
N ARG A 183 9.46 8.57 10.54
CA ARG A 183 10.41 7.86 11.40
C ARG A 183 10.42 8.42 12.83
N ALA A 184 10.44 9.75 12.98
CA ALA A 184 10.39 10.40 14.28
C ALA A 184 9.12 10.00 15.05
N ARG A 185 7.96 9.99 14.38
CA ARG A 185 6.69 9.60 14.98
C ARG A 185 6.66 8.12 15.35
N LEU A 186 7.14 7.23 14.47
CA LEU A 186 7.25 5.80 14.77
C LEU A 186 8.16 5.55 15.96
N LYS A 187 9.30 6.22 16.04
CA LYS A 187 10.21 6.13 17.20
C LYS A 187 9.46 6.44 18.50
N THR A 188 8.72 7.54 18.55
CA THR A 188 7.91 7.90 19.73
C THR A 188 6.87 6.85 20.07
N LEU A 189 6.23 6.22 19.06
CA LEU A 189 5.25 5.16 19.28
C LEU A 189 5.89 3.88 19.85
N VAL A 190 7.06 3.49 19.33
CA VAL A 190 7.84 2.36 19.85
C VAL A 190 8.27 2.61 21.30
N GLU A 191 8.83 3.78 21.59
CA GLU A 191 9.25 4.14 22.95
C GLU A 191 8.08 4.11 23.96
N LYS A 192 6.89 4.53 23.53
CA LYS A 192 5.67 4.42 24.36
C LYS A 192 5.22 2.98 24.57
N ALA A 193 5.36 2.13 23.54
CA ALA A 193 4.99 0.72 23.65
C ALA A 193 5.93 -0.08 24.56
N LEU A 194 7.22 0.26 24.55
CA LEU A 194 8.24 -0.39 25.40
C LEU A 194 8.23 0.04 26.87
N ARG A 195 7.55 1.14 27.19
CA ARG A 195 7.39 1.64 28.58
C ARG A 195 6.17 1.08 29.31
N LYS A 196 5.36 0.29 28.64
CA LYS A 196 4.21 -0.42 29.19
C LYS A 196 4.55 -1.88 29.49
#